data_cd845d9abb730cc6cd3952f7e627b630
#
_entry.id   cd845d9abb730cc6cd3952f7e627b630
#
_cell.length_a   1.000
_cell.length_b   1.000
_cell.length_c   1.000
_cell.angle_alpha   90.00
_cell.angle_beta   90.00
_cell.angle_gamma   90.00
#
_symmetry.space_group_name_H-M   'P 1'
#
loop_
_entity.id
_entity.type
_entity.pdbx_description
1 polymer ?
#
loop_
_entity_poly.entity_id
_entity_poly.type
_entity_poly.pdbx_seq_one_letter_code
_entity_poly.pdbx_strand_id
1 'polypeptide(L)'
;MSSVVQVLSLQAEELHARRREMADLRRQLADKELELSTAKSELNIFERRYQNVVGPMYAELDRVKAQILGLASKFYPKAENFREEAESAREQANEFQEENRATENPTKNFNPPEILKKLFRRVAKKIHPDLASSAAERERRHVLMSKLNEAYDRLDEEAIRPILIEWEEPFLETFELGEQLVRVVSQIAQVRKRLNEILGELEDLTLTEMYQLKQNIDSAEREGHDLLQEIADVIEEKIKKAKTQIRDLAYDFIE
;
A
#
# COMPACT_ATOMS: atom_id res chain seq x y z
N MET A 1 -57.56 -8.43 11.96
CA MET A 1 -56.55 -9.43 11.47
C MET A 1 -55.96 -9.07 10.11
N SER A 2 -56.71 -8.49 9.16
CA SER A 2 -56.20 -8.13 7.81
C SER A 2 -55.04 -7.12 7.83
N SER A 3 -55.07 -6.09 8.68
CA SER A 3 -54.04 -5.03 8.74
C SER A 3 -52.66 -5.52 9.23
N VAL A 4 -52.62 -6.42 10.23
CA VAL A 4 -51.36 -6.98 10.77
C VAL A 4 -50.68 -7.88 9.74
N VAL A 5 -51.44 -8.71 9.05
CA VAL A 5 -50.93 -9.57 7.97
C VAL A 5 -50.36 -8.73 6.83
N GLN A 6 -51.00 -7.63 6.49
CA GLN A 6 -50.56 -6.71 5.43
C GLN A 6 -49.27 -5.95 5.82
N VAL A 7 -49.10 -5.55 7.07
CA VAL A 7 -47.88 -4.93 7.59
C VAL A 7 -46.72 -5.93 7.59
N LEU A 8 -46.93 -7.18 8.02
CA LEU A 8 -45.93 -8.24 8.00
C LEU A 8 -45.48 -8.59 6.59
N SER A 9 -46.40 -8.60 5.60
CA SER A 9 -46.01 -8.85 4.20
C SER A 9 -45.15 -7.75 3.62
N LEU A 10 -45.48 -6.47 3.90
CA LEU A 10 -44.67 -5.33 3.48
C LEU A 10 -43.27 -5.32 4.09
N GLN A 11 -43.14 -5.64 5.38
CA GLN A 11 -41.86 -5.76 6.04
C GLN A 11 -41.01 -6.91 5.47
N ALA A 12 -41.64 -8.03 5.13
CA ALA A 12 -40.96 -9.16 4.51
C ALA A 12 -40.44 -8.82 3.09
N GLU A 13 -41.22 -8.11 2.29
CA GLU A 13 -40.84 -7.64 0.97
C GLU A 13 -39.66 -6.65 1.04
N GLU A 14 -39.75 -5.69 1.96
CA GLU A 14 -38.68 -4.72 2.20
C GLU A 14 -37.38 -5.42 2.66
N LEU A 15 -37.48 -6.35 3.63
CA LEU A 15 -36.32 -7.13 4.07
C LEU A 15 -35.68 -7.91 2.91
N HIS A 16 -36.49 -8.49 2.04
CA HIS A 16 -35.99 -9.20 0.86
C HIS A 16 -35.30 -8.26 -0.13
N ALA A 17 -35.82 -7.05 -0.34
CA ALA A 17 -35.19 -6.03 -1.17
C ALA A 17 -33.84 -5.59 -0.59
N ARG A 18 -33.79 -5.29 0.72
CA ARG A 18 -32.56 -4.89 1.41
C ARG A 18 -31.50 -5.99 1.44
N ARG A 19 -31.89 -7.25 1.57
CA ARG A 19 -30.96 -8.39 1.48
C ARG A 19 -30.34 -8.52 0.10
N ARG A 20 -31.10 -8.26 -0.98
CA ARG A 20 -30.53 -8.22 -2.34
C ARG A 20 -29.54 -7.08 -2.51
N GLU A 21 -29.90 -5.87 -2.08
CA GLU A 21 -29.01 -4.71 -2.06
C GLU A 21 -27.73 -5.02 -1.28
N MET A 22 -27.84 -5.60 -0.10
CA MET A 22 -26.69 -5.99 0.71
C MET A 22 -25.79 -7.01 0.03
N ALA A 23 -26.37 -7.99 -0.67
CA ALA A 23 -25.59 -8.97 -1.42
C ALA A 23 -24.79 -8.35 -2.57
N ASP A 24 -25.33 -7.32 -3.22
CA ASP A 24 -24.66 -6.56 -4.27
C ASP A 24 -23.55 -5.68 -3.69
N LEU A 25 -23.82 -4.97 -2.61
CA LEU A 25 -22.82 -4.14 -1.92
C LEU A 25 -21.64 -4.98 -1.38
N ARG A 26 -21.89 -6.19 -0.86
CA ARG A 26 -20.83 -7.13 -0.43
C ARG A 26 -19.92 -7.55 -1.60
N ARG A 27 -20.47 -7.67 -2.80
CA ARG A 27 -19.66 -7.97 -3.99
C ARG A 27 -18.79 -6.77 -4.36
N GLN A 28 -19.38 -5.58 -4.43
CA GLN A 28 -18.67 -4.34 -4.72
C GLN A 28 -17.56 -4.08 -3.69
N LEU A 29 -17.85 -4.30 -2.40
CA LEU A 29 -16.87 -4.15 -1.33
C LEU A 29 -15.67 -5.08 -1.53
N ALA A 30 -15.92 -6.37 -1.79
CA ALA A 30 -14.85 -7.34 -2.03
C ALA A 30 -14.01 -7.01 -3.28
N ASP A 31 -14.64 -6.47 -4.33
CA ASP A 31 -13.94 -6.03 -5.54
C ASP A 31 -13.08 -4.79 -5.26
N LYS A 32 -13.59 -3.83 -4.51
CA LYS A 32 -12.85 -2.61 -4.16
C LYS A 32 -11.73 -2.85 -3.15
N GLU A 33 -11.92 -3.73 -2.17
CA GLU A 33 -10.83 -4.16 -1.29
C GLU A 33 -9.72 -4.88 -2.06
N LEU A 34 -10.06 -5.71 -3.04
CA LEU A 34 -9.06 -6.33 -3.92
C LEU A 34 -8.31 -5.28 -4.75
N GLU A 35 -9.01 -4.30 -5.32
CA GLU A 35 -8.40 -3.20 -6.08
C GLU A 35 -7.41 -2.42 -5.22
N LEU A 36 -7.82 -2.03 -4.01
CA LEU A 36 -6.97 -1.32 -3.06
C LEU A 36 -5.77 -2.15 -2.62
N SER A 37 -5.97 -3.42 -2.27
CA SER A 37 -4.89 -4.33 -1.89
C SER A 37 -3.90 -4.52 -3.05
N THR A 38 -4.38 -4.69 -4.28
CA THR A 38 -3.54 -4.80 -5.47
C THR A 38 -2.71 -3.54 -5.69
N ALA A 39 -3.33 -2.36 -5.63
CA ALA A 39 -2.63 -1.08 -5.82
C ALA A 39 -1.54 -0.85 -4.76
N LYS A 40 -1.84 -1.15 -3.49
CA LYS A 40 -0.86 -1.06 -2.39
C LYS A 40 0.30 -2.04 -2.57
N SER A 41 0.03 -3.30 -2.96
CA SER A 41 1.06 -4.31 -3.20
C SER A 41 1.97 -3.94 -4.38
N GLU A 42 1.37 -3.46 -5.47
CA GLU A 42 2.12 -2.98 -6.63
C GLU A 42 3.04 -1.81 -6.30
N LEU A 43 2.52 -0.84 -5.54
CA LEU A 43 3.32 0.31 -5.11
C LEU A 43 4.47 -0.13 -4.20
N ASN A 44 4.22 -0.99 -3.22
CA ASN A 44 5.24 -1.50 -2.30
C ASN A 44 6.37 -2.23 -3.04
N ILE A 45 6.04 -3.07 -4.03
CA ILE A 45 7.05 -3.74 -4.86
C ILE A 45 7.84 -2.74 -5.70
N PHE A 46 7.16 -1.75 -6.26
CA PHE A 46 7.81 -0.68 -7.00
C PHE A 46 8.77 0.14 -6.13
N GLU A 47 8.34 0.54 -4.93
CA GLU A 47 9.18 1.26 -3.96
C GLU A 47 10.46 0.49 -3.63
N ARG A 48 10.36 -0.81 -3.36
CA ARG A 48 11.52 -1.67 -3.13
C ARG A 48 12.42 -1.75 -4.35
N ARG A 49 11.86 -1.86 -5.56
CA ARG A 49 12.63 -1.87 -6.80
C ARG A 49 13.37 -0.54 -6.98
N TYR A 50 12.69 0.58 -6.78
CA TYR A 50 13.28 1.91 -6.84
C TYR A 50 14.41 2.07 -5.83
N GLN A 51 14.16 1.72 -4.58
CA GLN A 51 15.17 1.76 -3.52
C GLN A 51 16.39 0.90 -3.84
N ASN A 52 16.23 -0.27 -4.42
CA ASN A 52 17.34 -1.14 -4.76
C ASN A 52 18.19 -0.61 -5.94
N VAL A 53 17.59 0.09 -6.89
CA VAL A 53 18.29 0.59 -8.09
C VAL A 53 18.88 1.97 -7.84
N VAL A 54 18.09 2.88 -7.32
CA VAL A 54 18.42 4.31 -7.22
C VAL A 54 18.98 4.69 -5.85
N GLY A 55 18.52 4.01 -4.81
CA GLY A 55 18.91 4.31 -3.43
C GLY A 55 20.41 4.26 -3.15
N PRO A 56 21.16 3.20 -3.57
CA PRO A 56 22.61 3.15 -3.37
C PRO A 56 23.34 4.32 -4.03
N MET A 57 22.81 4.83 -5.14
CA MET A 57 23.38 5.97 -5.87
C MET A 57 23.16 7.29 -5.12
N TYR A 58 21.98 7.48 -4.54
CA TYR A 58 21.75 8.65 -3.68
C TYR A 58 22.64 8.62 -2.44
N ALA A 59 22.76 7.47 -1.77
CA ALA A 59 23.66 7.31 -0.63
C ALA A 59 25.12 7.62 -0.99
N GLU A 60 25.58 7.21 -2.17
CA GLU A 60 26.94 7.55 -2.66
C GLU A 60 27.05 9.03 -2.98
N LEU A 61 26.05 9.63 -3.62
CA LEU A 61 26.02 11.07 -3.91
C LEU A 61 26.12 11.90 -2.62
N ASP A 62 25.37 11.52 -1.59
CA ASP A 62 25.36 12.23 -0.32
C ASP A 62 26.68 12.06 0.46
N ARG A 63 27.35 10.88 0.36
CA ARG A 63 28.72 10.71 0.85
C ARG A 63 29.70 11.65 0.16
N VAL A 64 29.62 11.74 -1.16
CA VAL A 64 30.50 12.60 -1.94
C VAL A 64 30.25 14.08 -1.61
N LYS A 65 28.98 14.48 -1.46
CA LYS A 65 28.62 15.83 -0.99
C LYS A 65 29.19 16.11 0.42
N ALA A 66 29.03 15.16 1.34
CA ALA A 66 29.58 15.29 2.70
C ALA A 66 31.11 15.46 2.70
N GLN A 67 31.80 14.79 1.76
CA GLN A 67 33.26 14.99 1.59
C GLN A 67 33.59 16.40 1.08
N ILE A 68 32.84 16.93 0.09
CA ILE A 68 33.02 18.30 -0.43
C ILE A 68 32.80 19.32 0.70
N LEU A 69 31.71 19.20 1.44
CA LEU A 69 31.37 20.07 2.57
C LEU A 69 32.42 19.99 3.69
N GLY A 70 32.91 18.78 3.97
CA GLY A 70 34.00 18.55 4.92
C GLY A 70 35.34 19.17 4.50
N LEU A 71 35.63 19.22 3.20
CA LEU A 71 36.79 19.96 2.67
C LEU A 71 36.54 21.47 2.75
N ALA A 72 35.36 21.94 2.29
CA ALA A 72 34.99 23.35 2.34
C ALA A 72 35.05 23.92 3.77
N SER A 73 34.65 23.15 4.80
CA SER A 73 34.72 23.57 6.21
C SER A 73 36.15 23.80 6.71
N LYS A 74 37.15 23.14 6.10
CA LYS A 74 38.58 23.36 6.41
C LYS A 74 39.10 24.65 5.80
N PHE A 75 38.60 25.03 4.62
CA PHE A 75 38.96 26.28 3.95
C PHE A 75 38.25 27.52 4.57
N TYR A 76 37.03 27.31 5.06
CA TYR A 76 36.18 28.35 5.62
C TYR A 76 35.76 28.02 7.06
N PRO A 77 36.69 28.02 8.06
CA PRO A 77 36.43 27.55 9.41
C PRO A 77 35.40 28.40 10.17
N LYS A 78 35.06 29.59 9.67
CA LYS A 78 34.05 30.48 10.26
C LYS A 78 32.63 30.22 9.75
N ALA A 79 32.45 29.35 8.76
CA ALA A 79 31.15 28.99 8.19
C ALA A 79 30.65 27.69 8.87
N GLU A 80 29.96 27.84 9.98
CA GLU A 80 29.41 26.71 10.77
C GLU A 80 28.46 25.84 9.94
N ASN A 81 27.74 26.41 8.98
CA ASN A 81 26.76 25.71 8.14
C ASN A 81 27.35 24.51 7.38
N PHE A 82 28.60 24.60 6.87
CA PHE A 82 29.20 23.49 6.13
C PHE A 82 29.47 22.25 6.98
N ARG A 83 29.61 22.43 8.28
CA ARG A 83 29.88 21.34 9.21
C ARG A 83 28.58 20.58 9.54
N GLU A 84 27.51 21.30 9.80
CA GLU A 84 26.19 20.75 10.07
C GLU A 84 25.63 20.04 8.84
N GLU A 85 25.75 20.63 7.65
CA GLU A 85 25.32 20.00 6.38
C GLU A 85 26.14 18.75 6.06
N ALA A 86 27.44 18.71 6.36
CA ALA A 86 28.29 17.53 6.16
C ALA A 86 27.92 16.38 7.10
N GLU A 87 27.56 16.68 8.35
CA GLU A 87 27.07 15.70 9.33
C GLU A 87 25.72 15.13 8.91
N SER A 88 24.78 15.98 8.55
CA SER A 88 23.45 15.57 8.05
C SER A 88 23.54 14.67 6.81
N ALA A 89 24.36 15.02 5.83
CA ALA A 89 24.56 14.20 4.65
C ALA A 89 25.20 12.82 4.95
N ARG A 90 26.05 12.74 5.97
CA ARG A 90 26.63 11.47 6.43
C ARG A 90 25.60 10.60 7.15
N GLU A 91 24.77 11.19 8.00
CA GLU A 91 23.71 10.49 8.70
C GLU A 91 22.71 9.89 7.71
N GLN A 92 22.24 10.68 6.75
CA GLN A 92 21.32 10.21 5.69
C GLN A 92 21.91 9.04 4.88
N ALA A 93 23.19 9.12 4.50
CA ALA A 93 23.87 8.05 3.78
C ALA A 93 24.02 6.76 4.60
N ASN A 94 24.17 6.87 5.92
CA ASN A 94 24.31 5.73 6.82
C ASN A 94 22.96 5.07 7.13
N GLU A 95 21.91 5.87 7.39
CA GLU A 95 20.54 5.40 7.61
C GLU A 95 20.06 4.56 6.42
N PHE A 96 20.29 5.07 5.21
CA PHE A 96 19.93 4.33 3.99
C PHE A 96 20.62 2.96 3.92
N GLN A 97 21.89 2.85 4.35
CA GLN A 97 22.60 1.56 4.33
C GLN A 97 22.08 0.56 5.36
N GLU A 98 21.64 1.03 6.52
CA GLU A 98 21.09 0.16 7.57
C GLU A 98 19.71 -0.38 7.18
N GLU A 99 18.84 0.46 6.63
CA GLU A 99 17.50 0.08 6.20
C GLU A 99 17.52 -0.92 5.04
N ASN A 100 18.47 -0.81 4.10
CA ASN A 100 18.52 -1.66 2.91
C ASN A 100 19.31 -2.98 3.07
N ARG A 101 19.90 -3.26 4.23
CA ARG A 101 20.60 -4.53 4.48
C ARG A 101 19.71 -5.77 4.46
N ALA A 102 18.41 -5.62 4.56
CA ALA A 102 17.45 -6.70 4.77
C ALA A 102 16.51 -6.99 3.58
N THR A 103 16.66 -6.31 2.45
CA THR A 103 15.68 -6.44 1.35
C THR A 103 16.13 -7.48 0.33
N GLU A 104 15.45 -8.64 0.35
CA GLU A 104 15.51 -9.63 -0.75
C GLU A 104 15.08 -8.97 -2.07
N ASN A 105 15.71 -9.37 -3.18
CA ASN A 105 15.41 -8.87 -4.52
C ASN A 105 13.91 -9.00 -4.84
N PRO A 106 13.17 -7.91 -4.99
CA PRO A 106 11.75 -7.99 -5.30
C PRO A 106 11.54 -8.53 -6.73
N THR A 107 10.54 -9.38 -6.89
CA THR A 107 10.02 -9.75 -8.21
C THR A 107 9.69 -8.51 -9.01
N LYS A 108 10.05 -8.47 -10.30
CA LYS A 108 9.96 -7.24 -11.13
C LYS A 108 8.57 -6.59 -11.17
N ASN A 109 7.49 -7.37 -11.05
CA ASN A 109 6.11 -6.87 -11.10
C ASN A 109 5.18 -7.71 -10.24
N PHE A 110 4.24 -7.06 -9.54
CA PHE A 110 3.15 -7.73 -8.85
C PHE A 110 2.08 -8.17 -9.87
N ASN A 111 1.96 -9.46 -10.09
CA ASN A 111 1.00 -10.01 -11.04
C ASN A 111 0.26 -11.20 -10.41
N PRO A 112 -0.73 -10.94 -9.54
CA PRO A 112 -1.49 -11.99 -8.89
C PRO A 112 -2.31 -12.80 -9.89
N PRO A 113 -2.25 -14.16 -9.85
CA PRO A 113 -3.05 -15.03 -10.69
C PRO A 113 -4.55 -14.80 -10.48
N GLU A 114 -5.35 -14.99 -11.53
CA GLU A 114 -6.82 -14.85 -11.42
C GLU A 114 -7.46 -15.78 -10.38
N ILE A 115 -6.84 -16.92 -10.12
CA ILE A 115 -7.29 -17.85 -9.07
C ILE A 115 -7.14 -17.19 -7.71
N LEU A 116 -6.02 -16.54 -7.44
CA LEU A 116 -5.74 -15.83 -6.19
C LEU A 116 -6.71 -14.66 -5.99
N LYS A 117 -6.94 -13.84 -7.04
CA LYS A 117 -7.92 -12.75 -7.02
C LYS A 117 -9.34 -13.24 -6.71
N LYS A 118 -9.75 -14.35 -7.33
CA LYS A 118 -11.06 -14.99 -7.06
C LYS A 118 -11.15 -15.49 -5.61
N LEU A 119 -10.08 -16.08 -5.11
CA LEU A 119 -10.01 -16.57 -3.73
C LEU A 119 -10.08 -15.42 -2.73
N PHE A 120 -9.30 -14.35 -2.95
CA PHE A 120 -9.35 -13.13 -2.15
C PHE A 120 -10.79 -12.58 -2.05
N ARG A 121 -11.45 -12.34 -3.21
CA ARG A 121 -12.84 -11.84 -3.22
C ARG A 121 -13.81 -12.74 -2.46
N ARG A 122 -13.64 -14.07 -2.60
CA ARG A 122 -14.49 -15.04 -1.89
C ARG A 122 -14.34 -14.94 -0.39
N VAL A 123 -13.11 -14.80 0.10
CA VAL A 123 -12.80 -14.70 1.52
C VAL A 123 -13.22 -13.33 2.06
N ALA A 124 -12.80 -12.24 1.43
CA ALA A 124 -13.13 -10.87 1.83
C ALA A 124 -14.64 -10.65 1.96
N LYS A 125 -15.43 -11.18 1.01
CA LYS A 125 -16.91 -11.12 1.05
C LYS A 125 -17.52 -11.75 2.32
N LYS A 126 -16.83 -12.71 2.94
CA LYS A 126 -17.31 -13.42 4.13
C LYS A 126 -16.80 -12.78 5.42
N ILE A 127 -15.51 -12.40 5.45
CA ILE A 127 -14.83 -11.99 6.69
C ILE A 127 -14.72 -10.47 6.87
N HIS A 128 -15.25 -9.64 5.98
CA HIS A 128 -15.06 -8.20 6.06
C HIS A 128 -15.53 -7.61 7.40
N PRO A 129 -14.73 -6.75 8.07
CA PRO A 129 -15.05 -6.20 9.39
C PRO A 129 -16.36 -5.42 9.43
N ASP A 130 -16.73 -4.74 8.35
CA ASP A 130 -17.98 -3.95 8.28
C ASP A 130 -19.25 -4.79 8.13
N LEU A 131 -19.10 -6.11 8.03
CA LEU A 131 -20.22 -7.04 8.07
C LEU A 131 -20.52 -7.53 9.50
N ALA A 132 -19.72 -7.11 10.47
CA ALA A 132 -19.86 -7.55 11.85
C ALA A 132 -21.14 -7.02 12.49
N SER A 133 -21.75 -7.86 13.33
CA SER A 133 -22.93 -7.50 14.15
C SER A 133 -22.58 -7.10 15.59
N SER A 134 -21.32 -7.31 16.00
CA SER A 134 -20.81 -6.94 17.33
C SER A 134 -19.35 -6.46 17.26
N ALA A 135 -18.89 -5.78 18.33
CA ALA A 135 -17.50 -5.33 18.42
C ALA A 135 -16.51 -6.52 18.46
N ALA A 136 -16.83 -7.59 19.18
CA ALA A 136 -15.97 -8.79 19.25
C ALA A 136 -15.88 -9.49 17.90
N GLU A 137 -16.97 -9.58 17.16
CA GLU A 137 -16.97 -10.11 15.80
C GLU A 137 -16.14 -9.23 14.85
N ARG A 138 -16.25 -7.90 14.97
CA ARG A 138 -15.46 -6.96 14.16
C ARG A 138 -13.97 -7.17 14.36
N GLU A 139 -13.52 -7.29 15.60
CA GLU A 139 -12.11 -7.52 15.90
C GLU A 139 -11.60 -8.84 15.32
N ARG A 140 -12.35 -9.93 15.48
CA ARG A 140 -12.01 -11.22 14.87
C ARG A 140 -11.90 -11.11 13.34
N ARG A 141 -12.81 -10.41 12.70
CA ARG A 141 -12.82 -10.18 11.26
C ARG A 141 -11.64 -9.33 10.83
N HIS A 142 -11.23 -8.31 11.63
CA HIS A 142 -10.04 -7.51 11.37
C HIS A 142 -8.77 -8.36 11.31
N VAL A 143 -8.57 -9.24 12.29
CA VAL A 143 -7.42 -10.15 12.30
C VAL A 143 -7.40 -11.05 11.07
N LEU A 144 -8.54 -11.59 10.67
CA LEU A 144 -8.63 -12.44 9.48
C LEU A 144 -8.40 -11.66 8.19
N MET A 145 -8.88 -10.41 8.10
CA MET A 145 -8.66 -9.56 6.94
C MET A 145 -7.20 -9.15 6.80
N SER A 146 -6.50 -8.88 7.92
CA SER A 146 -5.06 -8.64 7.91
C SER A 146 -4.27 -9.84 7.38
N LYS A 147 -4.57 -11.05 7.89
CA LYS A 147 -3.98 -12.29 7.38
C LYS A 147 -4.23 -12.50 5.88
N LEU A 148 -5.45 -12.15 5.41
CA LEU A 148 -5.81 -12.23 4.00
C LEU A 148 -4.96 -11.30 3.14
N ASN A 149 -4.80 -10.04 3.57
CA ASN A 149 -4.00 -9.05 2.86
C ASN A 149 -2.52 -9.46 2.81
N GLU A 150 -1.94 -9.91 3.94
CA GLU A 150 -0.56 -10.40 3.99
C GLU A 150 -0.31 -11.60 3.06
N ALA A 151 -1.25 -12.55 3.02
CA ALA A 151 -1.14 -13.71 2.15
C ALA A 151 -1.26 -13.31 0.67
N TYR A 152 -2.11 -12.33 0.37
CA TYR A 152 -2.26 -11.78 -0.98
C TYR A 152 -1.00 -11.05 -1.45
N ASP A 153 -0.39 -10.22 -0.58
CA ASP A 153 0.87 -9.51 -0.86
C ASP A 153 2.03 -10.46 -1.19
N ARG A 154 2.03 -11.65 -0.55
CA ARG A 154 3.02 -12.70 -0.80
C ARG A 154 2.66 -13.62 -1.95
N LEU A 155 1.50 -13.41 -2.61
CA LEU A 155 0.95 -14.30 -3.63
C LEU A 155 0.75 -15.75 -3.12
N ASP A 156 0.48 -15.92 -1.82
CA ASP A 156 0.39 -17.21 -1.13
C ASP A 156 -1.07 -17.71 -1.10
N GLU A 157 -1.44 -18.51 -2.09
CA GLU A 157 -2.77 -19.13 -2.16
C GLU A 157 -3.02 -20.11 -1.00
N GLU A 158 -1.99 -20.83 -0.56
CA GLU A 158 -2.12 -21.85 0.49
C GLU A 158 -2.39 -21.19 1.86
N ALA A 159 -1.86 -19.99 2.12
CA ALA A 159 -2.14 -19.23 3.32
C ALA A 159 -3.57 -18.66 3.36
N ILE A 160 -4.19 -18.40 2.21
CA ILE A 160 -5.58 -17.89 2.15
C ILE A 160 -6.62 -18.97 2.43
N ARG A 161 -6.36 -20.21 2.02
CA ARG A 161 -7.33 -21.32 2.17
C ARG A 161 -7.74 -21.60 3.63
N PRO A 162 -6.81 -21.66 4.60
CA PRO A 162 -7.15 -21.85 6.02
C PRO A 162 -8.04 -20.74 6.59
N ILE A 163 -7.89 -19.49 6.13
CA ILE A 163 -8.70 -18.36 6.61
C ILE A 163 -10.20 -18.61 6.37
N LEU A 164 -10.52 -19.21 5.22
CA LEU A 164 -11.89 -19.55 4.90
C LEU A 164 -12.45 -20.67 5.78
N ILE A 165 -11.58 -21.63 6.21
CA ILE A 165 -11.93 -22.74 7.11
C ILE A 165 -12.03 -22.23 8.55
N GLU A 166 -11.15 -21.34 8.97
CA GLU A 166 -11.15 -20.72 10.31
C GLU A 166 -12.41 -19.86 10.54
N TRP A 167 -13.00 -19.35 9.44
CA TRP A 167 -14.22 -18.59 9.49
C TRP A 167 -15.44 -19.51 9.62
N GLU A 168 -15.95 -19.67 10.82
CA GLU A 168 -17.28 -20.21 11.10
C GLU A 168 -18.29 -19.08 11.09
N GLU A 169 -19.33 -19.20 10.27
CA GLU A 169 -20.41 -18.21 10.29
C GLU A 169 -21.07 -18.21 11.68
N PRO A 170 -21.23 -17.03 12.31
CA PRO A 170 -21.89 -16.95 13.60
C PRO A 170 -23.29 -17.58 13.50
N PHE A 171 -23.68 -18.31 14.53
CA PHE A 171 -25.01 -18.88 14.62
C PHE A 171 -26.05 -17.77 14.47
N LEU A 172 -26.88 -17.85 13.44
CA LEU A 172 -27.93 -16.86 13.20
C LEU A 172 -28.98 -17.02 14.30
N GLU A 173 -28.94 -16.11 15.29
CA GLU A 173 -30.05 -15.95 16.20
C GLU A 173 -31.32 -15.63 15.41
N THR A 174 -32.41 -16.27 15.76
CA THR A 174 -33.74 -16.02 15.15
C THR A 174 -34.28 -14.69 15.67
N PHE A 175 -34.02 -13.63 14.93
CA PHE A 175 -34.56 -12.30 15.23
C PHE A 175 -35.94 -12.11 14.63
N GLU A 176 -36.75 -11.27 15.27
CA GLU A 176 -38.00 -10.81 14.68
C GLU A 176 -37.76 -10.03 13.39
N LEU A 177 -38.74 -10.01 12.50
CA LEU A 177 -38.64 -9.43 11.16
C LEU A 177 -38.17 -7.95 11.17
N GLY A 178 -38.67 -7.16 12.12
CA GLY A 178 -38.29 -5.76 12.31
C GLY A 178 -36.82 -5.59 12.71
N GLU A 179 -36.33 -6.42 13.62
CA GLU A 179 -34.93 -6.39 14.06
C GLU A 179 -33.99 -6.78 12.93
N GLN A 180 -34.37 -7.78 12.12
CA GLN A 180 -33.60 -8.18 10.93
C GLN A 180 -33.50 -7.04 9.93
N LEU A 181 -34.57 -6.29 9.69
CA LEU A 181 -34.59 -5.14 8.81
C LEU A 181 -33.64 -4.03 9.30
N VAL A 182 -33.72 -3.66 10.58
CA VAL A 182 -32.84 -2.65 11.19
C VAL A 182 -31.37 -3.05 11.04
N ARG A 183 -31.03 -4.30 11.31
CA ARG A 183 -29.64 -4.81 11.16
C ARG A 183 -29.13 -4.72 9.73
N VAL A 184 -29.92 -5.18 8.75
CA VAL A 184 -29.53 -5.14 7.34
C VAL A 184 -29.36 -3.70 6.87
N VAL A 185 -30.26 -2.78 7.24
CA VAL A 185 -30.13 -1.35 6.90
C VAL A 185 -28.89 -0.73 7.52
N SER A 186 -28.58 -1.04 8.78
CA SER A 186 -27.36 -0.58 9.44
C SER A 186 -26.10 -1.10 8.75
N GLN A 187 -26.06 -2.40 8.39
CA GLN A 187 -24.94 -2.98 7.66
C GLN A 187 -24.78 -2.36 6.26
N ILE A 188 -25.86 -2.08 5.55
CA ILE A 188 -25.82 -1.37 4.25
C ILE A 188 -25.15 0.00 4.42
N ALA A 189 -25.51 0.75 5.46
CA ALA A 189 -24.90 2.06 5.72
C ALA A 189 -23.39 1.95 6.00
N GLN A 190 -22.98 0.95 6.80
CA GLN A 190 -21.55 0.71 7.10
C GLN A 190 -20.77 0.34 5.83
N VAL A 191 -21.29 -0.59 5.02
CA VAL A 191 -20.64 -1.01 3.78
C VAL A 191 -20.53 0.14 2.78
N ARG A 192 -21.55 0.98 2.64
CA ARG A 192 -21.51 2.17 1.79
C ARG A 192 -20.46 3.17 2.26
N LYS A 193 -20.36 3.39 3.58
CA LYS A 193 -19.34 4.24 4.17
C LYS A 193 -17.94 3.71 3.82
N ARG A 194 -17.69 2.42 4.03
CA ARG A 194 -16.39 1.80 3.71
C ARG A 194 -16.06 1.88 2.23
N LEU A 195 -17.02 1.68 1.34
CA LEU A 195 -16.82 1.85 -0.11
C LEU A 195 -16.34 3.27 -0.46
N ASN A 196 -16.92 4.30 0.16
CA ASN A 196 -16.48 5.67 -0.04
C ASN A 196 -15.07 5.92 0.53
N GLU A 197 -14.74 5.33 1.68
CA GLU A 197 -13.40 5.39 2.26
C GLU A 197 -12.36 4.74 1.33
N ILE A 198 -12.66 3.56 0.77
CA ILE A 198 -11.76 2.89 -0.18
C ILE A 198 -11.54 3.74 -1.43
N LEU A 199 -12.59 4.38 -1.95
CA LEU A 199 -12.46 5.28 -3.09
C LEU A 199 -11.53 6.46 -2.77
N GLY A 200 -11.66 7.06 -1.58
CA GLY A 200 -10.74 8.09 -1.11
C GLY A 200 -9.30 7.56 -0.96
N GLU A 201 -9.12 6.39 -0.33
CA GLU A 201 -7.79 5.77 -0.20
C GLU A 201 -7.12 5.51 -1.58
N LEU A 202 -7.90 5.06 -2.57
CA LEU A 202 -7.39 4.84 -3.93
C LEU A 202 -7.01 6.18 -4.60
N GLU A 203 -7.84 7.22 -4.44
CA GLU A 203 -7.54 8.55 -4.95
C GLU A 203 -6.27 9.11 -4.31
N ASP A 204 -6.19 9.11 -2.98
CA ASP A 204 -5.01 9.56 -2.23
C ASP A 204 -3.75 8.82 -2.69
N LEU A 205 -3.83 7.50 -2.87
CA LEU A 205 -2.72 6.68 -3.35
C LEU A 205 -2.24 7.14 -4.72
N THR A 206 -3.15 7.43 -5.66
CA THR A 206 -2.80 7.86 -7.02
C THR A 206 -2.17 9.25 -7.06
N LEU A 207 -2.42 10.09 -6.05
CA LEU A 207 -1.84 11.43 -5.93
C LEU A 207 -0.43 11.42 -5.35
N THR A 208 0.04 10.31 -4.78
CA THR A 208 1.41 10.22 -4.24
C THR A 208 2.45 10.31 -5.35
N GLU A 209 3.56 11.01 -5.07
CA GLU A 209 4.67 11.14 -6.02
C GLU A 209 5.21 9.79 -6.47
N MET A 210 5.29 8.83 -5.55
CA MET A 210 5.80 7.50 -5.83
C MET A 210 4.88 6.69 -6.75
N TYR A 211 3.57 6.83 -6.61
CA TYR A 211 2.61 6.20 -7.53
C TYR A 211 2.65 6.82 -8.92
N GLN A 212 2.77 8.15 -9.02
CA GLN A 212 2.94 8.85 -10.29
C GLN A 212 4.25 8.46 -10.98
N LEU A 213 5.35 8.36 -10.22
CA LEU A 213 6.62 7.87 -10.74
C LEU A 213 6.50 6.44 -11.26
N LYS A 214 5.82 5.54 -10.50
CA LYS A 214 5.52 4.19 -10.95
C LYS A 214 4.78 4.18 -12.28
N GLN A 215 3.72 4.99 -12.42
CA GLN A 215 2.95 5.06 -13.67
C GLN A 215 3.81 5.52 -14.86
N ASN A 216 4.68 6.51 -14.65
CA ASN A 216 5.58 7.01 -15.68
C ASN A 216 6.58 5.92 -16.12
N ILE A 217 7.16 5.19 -15.16
CA ILE A 217 8.09 4.10 -15.42
C ILE A 217 7.38 2.95 -16.13
N ASP A 218 6.21 2.53 -15.65
CA ASP A 218 5.40 1.47 -16.29
C ASP A 218 5.00 1.83 -17.73
N SER A 219 4.77 3.11 -18.01
CA SER A 219 4.45 3.60 -19.37
C SER A 219 5.67 3.58 -20.27
N ALA A 220 6.82 4.06 -19.79
CA ALA A 220 8.08 4.04 -20.51
C ALA A 220 8.52 2.59 -20.84
N GLU A 221 8.39 1.66 -19.89
CA GLU A 221 8.70 0.24 -20.09
C GLU A 221 7.82 -0.40 -21.19
N ARG A 222 6.55 -0.01 -21.31
CA ARG A 222 5.68 -0.48 -22.41
C ARG A 222 6.13 0.03 -23.77
N GLU A 223 6.78 1.20 -23.81
CA GLU A 223 7.36 1.80 -25.01
C GLU A 223 8.78 1.30 -25.29
N GLY A 224 9.33 0.44 -24.42
CA GLY A 224 10.65 -0.15 -24.56
C GLY A 224 11.79 0.69 -23.97
N HIS A 225 11.48 1.70 -23.15
CA HIS A 225 12.43 2.55 -22.45
C HIS A 225 12.59 2.13 -20.99
N ASP A 226 13.81 2.06 -20.51
CA ASP A 226 14.11 1.82 -19.09
C ASP A 226 14.35 3.15 -18.37
N LEU A 227 13.25 3.86 -18.06
CA LEU A 227 13.30 5.15 -17.38
C LEU A 227 13.96 5.05 -15.99
N LEU A 228 13.85 3.90 -15.32
CA LEU A 228 14.49 3.71 -14.03
C LEU A 228 16.02 3.69 -14.16
N GLN A 229 16.53 3.03 -15.20
CA GLN A 229 17.97 3.04 -15.51
C GLN A 229 18.44 4.44 -15.95
N GLU A 230 17.65 5.16 -16.74
CA GLU A 230 17.96 6.54 -17.13
C GLU A 230 18.10 7.47 -15.92
N ILE A 231 17.21 7.33 -14.92
CA ILE A 231 17.31 8.06 -13.64
C ILE A 231 18.61 7.70 -12.93
N ALA A 232 18.95 6.43 -12.87
CA ALA A 232 20.19 5.95 -12.27
C ALA A 232 21.43 6.53 -12.96
N ASP A 233 21.45 6.52 -14.28
CA ASP A 233 22.56 7.08 -15.09
C ASP A 233 22.76 8.58 -14.85
N VAL A 234 21.67 9.35 -14.73
CA VAL A 234 21.72 10.79 -14.40
C VAL A 234 22.36 11.02 -13.03
N ILE A 235 22.04 10.17 -12.04
CA ILE A 235 22.64 10.29 -10.70
C ILE A 235 24.11 9.91 -10.73
N GLU A 236 24.48 8.87 -11.49
CA GLU A 236 25.86 8.45 -11.66
C GLU A 236 26.72 9.58 -12.27
N GLU A 237 26.20 10.28 -13.27
CA GLU A 237 26.87 11.45 -13.84
C GLU A 237 27.05 12.59 -12.79
N LYS A 238 26.06 12.82 -11.93
CA LYS A 238 26.21 13.79 -10.82
C LYS A 238 27.30 13.36 -9.85
N ILE A 239 27.38 12.07 -9.51
CA ILE A 239 28.44 11.50 -8.65
C ILE A 239 29.81 11.70 -9.29
N LYS A 240 29.97 11.41 -10.58
CA LYS A 240 31.24 11.61 -11.32
C LYS A 240 31.68 13.06 -11.29
N LYS A 241 30.77 14.00 -11.55
CA LYS A 241 31.05 15.45 -11.48
C LYS A 241 31.47 15.87 -10.08
N ALA A 242 30.76 15.43 -9.05
CA ALA A 242 31.09 15.75 -7.65
C ALA A 242 32.45 15.16 -7.23
N LYS A 243 32.79 13.93 -7.66
CA LYS A 243 34.13 13.34 -7.42
C LYS A 243 35.23 14.11 -8.13
N THR A 244 34.99 14.66 -9.32
CA THR A 244 35.94 15.53 -10.02
C THR A 244 36.18 16.82 -9.23
N GLN A 245 35.11 17.46 -8.70
CA GLN A 245 35.25 18.65 -7.87
C GLN A 245 36.09 18.40 -6.60
N ILE A 246 35.94 17.24 -5.95
CA ILE A 246 36.79 16.86 -4.79
C ILE A 246 38.26 16.83 -5.21
N ARG A 247 38.55 16.22 -6.37
CA ARG A 247 39.92 16.11 -6.85
C ARG A 247 40.52 17.47 -7.16
N ASP A 248 39.78 18.35 -7.82
CA ASP A 248 40.25 19.68 -8.19
C ASP A 248 40.48 20.53 -6.91
N LEU A 249 39.57 20.50 -5.94
CA LEU A 249 39.76 21.13 -4.64
C LEU A 249 40.98 20.58 -3.87
N ALA A 250 41.25 19.29 -3.98
CA ALA A 250 42.41 18.68 -3.34
C ALA A 250 43.74 19.08 -4.00
N TYR A 251 43.78 19.36 -5.30
CA TYR A 251 44.96 19.88 -6.01
C TYR A 251 45.27 21.31 -5.59
N ASP A 252 44.25 22.17 -5.49
CA ASP A 252 44.41 23.57 -5.02
C ASP A 252 44.93 23.67 -3.59
N PHE A 253 44.91 22.54 -2.84
CA PHE A 253 45.38 22.48 -1.46
C PHE A 253 46.87 22.11 -1.32
N ILE A 254 47.52 21.66 -2.41
CA ILE A 254 48.91 21.17 -2.40
C ILE A 254 49.86 22.22 -2.94
N GLU A 255 49.38 23.25 -3.64
CA GLU A 255 50.13 24.42 -4.03
C GLU A 255 50.08 25.53 -2.97
#